data_e5e06a55b05949404f47d000973bcc38
#
_entry.id   e5e06a55b05949404f47d000973bcc38
#
_cell.length_a   1.000
_cell.length_b   1.000
_cell.length_c   1.000
_cell.angle_alpha   90.00
_cell.angle_beta   90.00
_cell.angle_gamma   90.00
#
_symmetry.space_group_name_H-M   'P 1'
#
loop_
_entity.id
_entity.type
_entity.pdbx_description
1 polymer ?
#
loop_
_entity_poly.entity_id
_entity_poly.type
_entity_poly.pdbx_seq_one_letter_code
_entity_poly.pdbx_strand_id
1 'polypeptide(L)'
;SISVAHDQEEALTMSDRIVVMNKGVIEQDDNPDTIYHYPNTRFVAKFIGESNFFETESETLVIRPEKLNLCPEYEDEQAEKQHPEPSYYGTVVDVVFYGTIDKVFIRLDNSNQTVVAYQYFDDVKRWTPDERVGIWWYKKDEVKVSR
;
A
#
# COMPACT_ATOMS: atom_id res chain seq x y z
N SER A 1 11.76 8.66 28.43
CA SER A 1 10.48 9.35 28.52
C SER A 1 9.41 8.62 27.71
N ILE A 2 8.15 8.76 28.11
CA ILE A 2 7.00 8.16 27.45
C ILE A 2 6.16 9.28 26.85
N SER A 3 5.82 9.14 25.57
CA SER A 3 4.94 10.07 24.87
C SER A 3 3.71 9.32 24.36
N VAL A 4 2.57 9.99 24.34
CA VAL A 4 1.35 9.45 23.72
C VAL A 4 1.11 10.25 22.45
N ALA A 5 1.12 9.56 21.32
CA ALA A 5 0.85 10.16 20.01
C ALA A 5 -0.50 9.69 19.48
N HIS A 6 -1.30 10.61 18.98
CA HIS A 6 -2.57 10.33 18.31
C HIS A 6 -2.44 10.38 16.80
N ASP A 7 -1.30 10.87 16.31
CA ASP A 7 -0.95 10.97 14.89
C ASP A 7 0.14 9.94 14.58
N GLN A 8 -0.11 9.06 13.61
CA GLN A 8 0.81 7.99 13.22
C GLN A 8 2.13 8.54 12.69
N GLU A 9 2.07 9.61 11.90
CA GLU A 9 3.25 10.24 11.34
C GLU A 9 4.13 10.83 12.44
N GLU A 10 3.54 11.46 13.44
CA GLU A 10 4.24 11.95 14.61
C GLU A 10 4.95 10.81 15.36
N ALA A 11 4.23 9.70 15.58
CA ALA A 11 4.81 8.53 16.25
C ALA A 11 6.02 7.99 15.49
N LEU A 12 5.93 7.91 14.16
CA LEU A 12 7.02 7.40 13.31
C LEU A 12 8.25 8.30 13.32
N THR A 13 8.09 9.61 13.48
CA THR A 13 9.19 10.57 13.40
C THR A 13 9.84 10.89 14.74
N MET A 14 9.11 10.76 15.84
CA MET A 14 9.56 11.22 17.15
C MET A 14 9.93 10.10 18.12
N SER A 15 9.69 8.86 17.77
CA SER A 15 9.83 7.74 18.70
C SER A 15 10.98 6.83 18.36
N ASP A 16 11.71 6.36 19.40
CA ASP A 16 12.68 5.27 19.26
C ASP A 16 11.98 3.91 19.25
N ARG A 17 10.85 3.84 19.93
CA ARG A 17 10.04 2.63 20.06
C ARG A 17 8.57 3.00 20.09
N ILE A 18 7.76 2.21 19.40
CA ILE A 18 6.32 2.43 19.29
C ILE A 18 5.59 1.22 19.86
N VAL A 19 4.61 1.49 20.72
CA VAL A 19 3.67 0.50 21.22
C VAL A 19 2.31 0.81 20.63
N VAL A 20 1.78 -0.09 19.83
CA VAL A 20 0.43 0.05 19.26
C VAL A 20 -0.53 -0.76 20.10
N MET A 21 -1.54 -0.08 20.63
CA MET A 21 -2.55 -0.69 21.49
C MET A 21 -3.91 -0.65 20.83
N ASN A 22 -4.68 -1.70 21.10
CA ASN A 22 -6.06 -1.82 20.63
C ASN A 22 -6.90 -2.41 21.75
N LYS A 23 -7.90 -1.67 22.23
CA LYS A 23 -8.81 -2.09 23.31
C LYS A 23 -8.07 -2.59 24.55
N GLY A 24 -7.02 -1.88 24.94
CA GLY A 24 -6.23 -2.21 26.13
C GLY A 24 -5.21 -3.33 25.95
N VAL A 25 -5.10 -3.88 24.74
CA VAL A 25 -4.16 -4.96 24.41
C VAL A 25 -3.05 -4.42 23.53
N ILE A 26 -1.81 -4.82 23.81
CA ILE A 26 -0.67 -4.48 22.97
C ILE A 26 -0.71 -5.35 21.71
N GLU A 27 -0.88 -4.71 20.56
CA GLU A 27 -0.85 -5.38 19.26
C GLU A 27 0.56 -5.59 18.76
N GLN A 28 1.42 -4.58 18.95
CA GLN A 28 2.81 -4.63 18.56
C GLN A 28 3.65 -3.62 19.34
N ASP A 29 4.88 -3.98 19.63
CA ASP A 29 5.87 -3.15 20.33
C ASP A 29 7.20 -3.31 19.61
N ASP A 30 7.57 -2.34 18.79
CA ASP A 30 8.76 -2.38 17.96
C ASP A 30 9.29 -0.99 17.65
N ASN A 31 10.44 -0.93 16.97
CA ASN A 31 10.95 0.33 16.45
C ASN A 31 10.08 0.80 15.26
N PRO A 32 10.13 2.10 14.92
CA PRO A 32 9.28 2.65 13.85
C PRO A 32 9.39 1.95 12.50
N ASP A 33 10.61 1.61 12.10
CA ASP A 33 10.86 0.94 10.83
C ASP A 33 10.14 -0.42 10.76
N THR A 34 10.29 -1.22 11.80
CA THR A 34 9.66 -2.55 11.88
C THR A 34 8.14 -2.46 11.91
N ILE A 35 7.60 -1.52 12.68
CA ILE A 35 6.15 -1.32 12.75
C ILE A 35 5.56 -0.94 11.39
N TYR A 36 6.25 -0.07 10.65
CA TYR A 36 5.78 0.36 9.35
C TYR A 36 5.91 -0.74 8.29
N HIS A 37 7.07 -1.37 8.20
CA HIS A 37 7.35 -2.35 7.13
C HIS A 37 6.90 -3.78 7.47
N TYR A 38 6.80 -4.13 8.74
CA TYR A 38 6.42 -5.47 9.18
C TYR A 38 5.36 -5.43 10.27
N PRO A 39 4.18 -4.87 9.98
CA PRO A 39 3.08 -4.89 10.96
C PRO A 39 2.65 -6.34 11.23
N ASN A 40 2.38 -6.64 12.50
CA ASN A 40 1.96 -7.99 12.91
C ASN A 40 0.51 -8.29 12.52
N THR A 41 -0.34 -7.28 12.53
CA THR A 41 -1.77 -7.44 12.31
C THR A 41 -2.29 -6.40 11.32
N ARG A 42 -3.48 -6.69 10.79
CA ARG A 42 -4.21 -5.73 9.95
C ARG A 42 -4.45 -4.41 10.68
N PHE A 43 -4.77 -4.48 11.98
CA PHE A 43 -4.98 -3.29 12.79
C PHE A 43 -3.74 -2.38 12.81
N VAL A 44 -2.58 -2.95 13.09
CA VAL A 44 -1.31 -2.19 13.12
C VAL A 44 -1.02 -1.58 11.76
N ALA A 45 -1.14 -2.37 10.69
CA ALA A 45 -0.89 -1.89 9.32
C ALA A 45 -1.76 -0.68 8.99
N LYS A 46 -3.06 -0.78 9.28
CA LYS A 46 -4.03 0.27 8.99
C LYS A 46 -3.83 1.51 9.88
N PHE A 47 -3.47 1.29 11.15
CA PHE A 47 -3.30 2.38 12.12
C PHE A 47 -2.09 3.23 11.82
N ILE A 48 -0.96 2.60 11.43
CA ILE A 48 0.33 3.28 11.26
C ILE A 48 0.41 4.04 9.93
N GLY A 49 -0.26 3.60 8.91
CA GLY A 49 -0.21 4.29 7.63
C GLY A 49 -1.20 3.75 6.62
N GLU A 50 -1.28 4.44 5.49
CA GLU A 50 -2.12 4.02 4.39
C GLU A 50 -1.66 2.66 3.87
N SER A 51 -2.59 1.76 3.59
CA SER A 51 -2.28 0.39 3.19
C SER A 51 -3.33 -0.13 2.22
N ASN A 52 -2.89 -1.01 1.34
CA ASN A 52 -3.79 -1.82 0.53
C ASN A 52 -3.82 -3.23 1.10
N PHE A 53 -5.01 -3.80 1.24
CA PHE A 53 -5.21 -5.15 1.75
C PHE A 53 -5.76 -6.02 0.65
N PHE A 54 -5.09 -7.15 0.41
CA PHE A 54 -5.54 -8.14 -0.56
C PHE A 54 -5.81 -9.45 0.18
N GLU A 55 -7.07 -9.85 0.21
CA GLU A 55 -7.48 -11.06 0.91
C GLU A 55 -7.21 -12.28 0.03
N THR A 56 -6.61 -13.31 0.63
CA THR A 56 -6.46 -14.62 0.04
C THR A 56 -7.25 -15.63 0.87
N GLU A 57 -7.28 -16.90 0.45
CA GLU A 57 -8.00 -17.93 1.20
C GLU A 57 -7.50 -18.10 2.63
N SER A 58 -6.21 -17.94 2.87
CA SER A 58 -5.58 -18.23 4.16
C SER A 58 -5.04 -17.02 4.89
N GLU A 59 -4.84 -15.89 4.20
CA GLU A 59 -4.12 -14.77 4.78
C GLU A 59 -4.53 -13.44 4.14
N THR A 60 -4.10 -12.34 4.75
CA THR A 60 -4.22 -11.01 4.20
C THR A 60 -2.84 -10.50 3.83
N LEU A 61 -2.69 -10.03 2.60
CA LEU A 61 -1.47 -9.35 2.15
C LEU A 61 -1.64 -7.85 2.36
N VAL A 62 -0.59 -7.21 2.88
CA VAL A 62 -0.51 -5.77 3.01
C VAL A 62 0.50 -5.25 2.01
N ILE A 63 0.06 -4.35 1.13
CA ILE A 63 0.94 -3.68 0.17
C ILE A 63 0.80 -2.18 0.37
N ARG A 64 1.87 -1.53 0.78
CA ARG A 64 1.87 -0.08 0.96
C ARG A 64 1.70 0.63 -0.40
N PRO A 65 1.06 1.80 -0.44
CA PRO A 65 0.82 2.50 -1.70
C PRO A 65 2.08 2.79 -2.52
N GLU A 66 3.21 3.08 -1.86
CA GLU A 66 4.50 3.32 -2.54
C GLU A 66 5.11 2.06 -3.14
N LYS A 67 4.61 0.88 -2.76
CA LYS A 67 5.05 -0.42 -3.28
C LYS A 67 4.10 -1.01 -4.32
N LEU A 68 2.92 -0.41 -4.47
CA LEU A 68 1.97 -0.83 -5.49
C LEU A 68 2.33 -0.16 -6.82
N ASN A 69 2.51 -0.96 -7.85
CA ASN A 69 2.92 -0.48 -9.15
C ASN A 69 1.81 -0.65 -10.17
N LEU A 70 1.78 0.24 -11.15
CA LEU A 70 0.78 0.26 -12.20
C LEU A 70 1.44 0.09 -13.57
N CYS A 71 0.77 -0.63 -14.45
CA CYS A 71 1.15 -0.77 -15.84
C CYS A 71 -0.10 -0.70 -16.72
N PRO A 72 0.04 -0.44 -18.03
CA PRO A 72 -1.08 -0.53 -18.95
C PRO A 72 -1.71 -1.93 -18.91
N GLU A 73 -3.02 -2.02 -19.06
CA GLU A 73 -3.72 -3.31 -19.10
C GLU A 73 -3.21 -4.17 -20.26
N TYR A 74 -2.96 -3.53 -21.40
CA TYR A 74 -2.42 -4.20 -22.58
C TYR A 74 -1.02 -3.68 -22.87
N GLU A 75 -0.07 -4.58 -22.88
CA GLU A 75 1.30 -4.31 -23.26
C GLU A 75 1.64 -5.12 -24.51
N ASP A 76 2.62 -4.65 -25.27
CA ASP A 76 3.10 -5.39 -26.43
C ASP A 76 3.68 -6.73 -25.96
N GLU A 77 3.09 -7.83 -26.42
CA GLU A 77 3.54 -9.19 -26.10
C GLU A 77 4.94 -9.47 -26.59
N GLN A 78 5.41 -8.72 -27.60
CA GLN A 78 6.75 -8.86 -28.15
C GLN A 78 7.79 -7.99 -27.44
N ALA A 79 7.35 -7.04 -26.61
CA ALA A 79 8.25 -6.24 -25.81
C ALA A 79 8.75 -7.05 -24.62
N GLU A 80 10.03 -6.88 -24.29
CA GLU A 80 10.58 -7.49 -23.09
C GLU A 80 9.91 -6.89 -21.86
N LYS A 81 9.22 -7.72 -21.09
CA LYS A 81 8.57 -7.26 -19.86
C LYS A 81 9.61 -7.03 -18.78
N GLN A 82 9.62 -5.82 -18.23
CA GLN A 82 10.55 -5.41 -17.19
C GLN A 82 9.95 -5.49 -15.79
N HIS A 83 8.78 -6.09 -15.64
CA HIS A 83 8.07 -6.21 -14.36
C HIS A 83 7.30 -7.53 -14.27
N PRO A 84 6.94 -7.97 -13.06
CA PRO A 84 6.10 -9.14 -12.88
C PRO A 84 4.75 -9.01 -13.58
N GLU A 85 4.13 -10.14 -13.86
CA GLU A 85 2.74 -10.14 -14.36
C GLU A 85 1.82 -9.48 -13.34
N PRO A 86 0.86 -8.67 -13.79
CA PRO A 86 -0.12 -8.08 -12.89
C PRO A 86 -0.92 -9.13 -12.12
N SER A 87 -1.11 -8.88 -10.83
CA SER A 87 -1.94 -9.72 -9.98
C SER A 87 -3.41 -9.35 -10.06
N TYR A 88 -3.72 -8.11 -10.40
CA TYR A 88 -5.07 -7.56 -10.51
C TYR A 88 -5.14 -6.57 -11.65
N TYR A 89 -6.37 -6.35 -12.12
CA TYR A 89 -6.69 -5.31 -13.09
C TYR A 89 -7.79 -4.41 -12.54
N GLY A 90 -7.81 -3.18 -12.97
CA GLY A 90 -8.81 -2.24 -12.50
C GLY A 90 -8.91 -1.00 -13.36
N THR A 91 -9.74 -0.08 -12.89
CA THR A 91 -9.98 1.22 -13.55
C THR A 91 -9.59 2.33 -12.60
N VAL A 92 -8.82 3.30 -13.08
CA VAL A 92 -8.50 4.50 -12.32
C VAL A 92 -9.78 5.29 -12.10
N VAL A 93 -10.12 5.56 -10.84
CA VAL A 93 -11.33 6.30 -10.48
C VAL A 93 -11.03 7.73 -10.05
N ASP A 94 -9.84 8.00 -9.55
CA ASP A 94 -9.43 9.33 -9.15
C ASP A 94 -7.90 9.44 -9.13
N VAL A 95 -7.41 10.67 -9.31
CA VAL A 95 -5.99 10.98 -9.18
C VAL A 95 -5.88 12.29 -8.39
N VAL A 96 -5.17 12.26 -7.28
CA VAL A 96 -5.01 13.43 -6.41
C VAL A 96 -3.54 13.84 -6.40
N PHE A 97 -3.32 15.10 -6.70
CA PHE A 97 -1.97 15.69 -6.78
C PHE A 97 -1.51 16.17 -5.40
N TYR A 98 -0.35 15.67 -4.98
CA TYR A 98 0.26 16.03 -3.69
C TYR A 98 1.65 16.66 -3.83
N GLY A 99 1.92 17.34 -4.94
CA GLY A 99 3.21 17.97 -5.19
C GLY A 99 4.22 17.01 -5.78
N THR A 100 4.89 16.22 -4.95
CA THR A 100 5.91 15.26 -5.41
C THR A 100 5.35 13.91 -5.86
N ILE A 101 4.12 13.62 -5.51
CA ILE A 101 3.44 12.37 -5.90
C ILE A 101 2.03 12.67 -6.39
N ASP A 102 1.53 11.76 -7.23
CA ASP A 102 0.12 11.59 -7.51
C ASP A 102 -0.36 10.38 -6.72
N LYS A 103 -1.47 10.51 -5.98
CA LYS A 103 -2.18 9.37 -5.43
C LYS A 103 -3.19 8.90 -6.44
N VAL A 104 -3.02 7.69 -6.93
CA VAL A 104 -3.89 7.08 -7.94
C VAL A 104 -4.81 6.08 -7.25
N PHE A 105 -6.11 6.30 -7.36
CA PHE A 105 -7.13 5.41 -6.78
C PHE A 105 -7.68 4.52 -7.87
N ILE A 106 -7.64 3.22 -7.66
CA ILE A 106 -8.05 2.22 -8.65
C ILE A 106 -9.14 1.34 -8.05
N ARG A 107 -10.27 1.22 -8.75
CA ARG A 107 -11.30 0.23 -8.42
C ARG A 107 -10.93 -1.08 -9.09
N LEU A 108 -10.76 -2.13 -8.29
CA LEU A 108 -10.43 -3.46 -8.78
C LEU A 108 -11.60 -4.07 -9.55
N ASP A 109 -11.28 -4.84 -10.58
CA ASP A 109 -12.28 -5.62 -11.30
C ASP A 109 -12.84 -6.72 -10.39
N ASN A 110 -14.09 -7.04 -10.58
CA ASN A 110 -14.80 -8.13 -9.87
C ASN A 110 -14.92 -7.92 -8.35
N SER A 111 -14.70 -6.71 -7.88
CA SER A 111 -14.90 -6.37 -6.47
C SER A 111 -15.27 -4.88 -6.35
N ASN A 112 -15.67 -4.47 -5.14
CA ASN A 112 -15.93 -3.05 -4.85
C ASN A 112 -14.72 -2.40 -4.16
N GLN A 113 -13.60 -3.13 -4.11
CA GLN A 113 -12.41 -2.64 -3.44
C GLN A 113 -11.71 -1.57 -4.26
N THR A 114 -11.34 -0.48 -3.60
CA THR A 114 -10.47 0.56 -4.16
C THR A 114 -9.11 0.45 -3.50
N VAL A 115 -8.07 0.46 -4.30
CA VAL A 115 -6.69 0.47 -3.84
C VAL A 115 -6.03 1.78 -4.24
N VAL A 116 -4.91 2.12 -3.59
CA VAL A 116 -4.19 3.35 -3.87
C VAL A 116 -2.73 3.06 -4.19
N ALA A 117 -2.23 3.71 -5.24
CA ALA A 117 -0.82 3.66 -5.62
C ALA A 117 -0.24 5.08 -5.63
N TYR A 118 0.99 5.23 -5.16
CA TYR A 118 1.71 6.49 -5.26
C TYR A 118 2.57 6.49 -6.51
N GLN A 119 2.37 7.48 -7.37
CA GLN A 119 3.17 7.68 -8.58
C GLN A 119 4.03 8.92 -8.41
N TYR A 120 5.33 8.76 -8.64
CA TYR A 120 6.29 9.84 -8.53
C TYR A 120 6.44 10.55 -9.89
N PHE A 121 6.83 11.82 -9.88
CA PHE A 121 6.96 12.61 -11.11
C PHE A 121 7.99 12.09 -12.10
N ASP A 122 8.95 11.32 -11.62
CA ASP A 122 9.96 10.71 -12.48
C ASP A 122 9.43 9.50 -13.25
N ASP A 123 8.22 9.04 -12.91
CA ASP A 123 7.57 7.95 -13.63
C ASP A 123 7.17 8.42 -15.04
N VAL A 124 7.33 7.52 -16.00
CA VAL A 124 7.17 7.82 -17.43
C VAL A 124 5.74 8.21 -17.79
N LYS A 125 4.77 7.74 -17.03
CA LYS A 125 3.35 7.96 -17.34
C LYS A 125 2.59 8.50 -16.15
N ARG A 126 1.81 9.54 -16.41
CA ARG A 126 0.81 10.04 -15.46
C ARG A 126 -0.55 9.44 -15.83
N TRP A 127 -1.21 8.85 -14.86
CA TRP A 127 -2.51 8.21 -15.03
C TRP A 127 -3.64 9.24 -14.92
N THR A 128 -4.73 8.96 -15.62
CA THR A 128 -5.94 9.79 -15.58
C THR A 128 -7.17 8.93 -15.30
N PRO A 129 -8.25 9.51 -14.75
CA PRO A 129 -9.49 8.76 -14.52
C PRO A 129 -9.98 8.05 -15.77
N ASP A 130 -10.62 6.91 -15.56
CA ASP A 130 -11.17 6.00 -16.56
C ASP A 130 -10.13 5.14 -17.31
N GLU A 131 -8.84 5.36 -17.10
CA GLU A 131 -7.82 4.48 -17.67
C GLU A 131 -7.84 3.09 -17.03
N ARG A 132 -7.58 2.09 -17.84
CA ARG A 132 -7.46 0.69 -17.42
C ARG A 132 -6.00 0.40 -17.06
N VAL A 133 -5.80 -0.29 -15.93
CA VAL A 133 -4.45 -0.58 -15.41
C VAL A 133 -4.33 -2.02 -14.96
N GLY A 134 -3.12 -2.55 -15.08
CA GLY A 134 -2.68 -3.74 -14.34
C GLY A 134 -1.96 -3.31 -13.08
N ILE A 135 -2.11 -4.11 -12.04
CA ILE A 135 -1.53 -3.84 -10.71
C ILE A 135 -0.56 -4.95 -10.37
N TRP A 136 0.67 -4.56 -10.03
CA TRP A 136 1.72 -5.52 -9.70
C TRP A 136 2.59 -4.99 -8.57
N TRP A 137 3.31 -5.90 -7.92
CA TRP A 137 4.29 -5.57 -6.88
C TRP A 137 5.36 -6.66 -6.85
N TYR A 138 6.50 -6.36 -6.24
CA TYR A 138 7.53 -7.36 -6.03
C TYR A 138 7.16 -8.24 -4.85
N LYS A 139 7.38 -9.53 -4.98
CA LYS A 139 7.07 -10.50 -3.92
C LYS A 139 7.76 -10.15 -2.60
N LYS A 140 8.96 -9.59 -2.66
CA LYS A 140 9.71 -9.15 -1.48
C LYS A 140 8.98 -8.05 -0.68
N ASP A 141 8.06 -7.34 -1.30
CA ASP A 141 7.31 -6.25 -0.68
C ASP A 141 5.97 -6.71 -0.07
N GLU A 142 5.66 -8.00 -0.20
CA GLU A 142 4.48 -8.58 0.43
C GLU A 142 4.67 -8.70 1.93
N VAL A 143 3.68 -8.23 2.69
CA VAL A 143 3.64 -8.46 4.14
C VAL A 143 2.36 -9.21 4.44
N LYS A 144 2.49 -10.33 5.11
CA LYS A 144 1.35 -11.19 5.48
C LYS A 144 0.94 -10.88 6.90
N VAL A 145 -0.34 -10.66 7.11
CA VAL A 145 -0.88 -10.40 8.44
C VAL A 145 -2.03 -11.36 8.72
N SER A 146 -2.29 -11.59 10.01
CA SER A 146 -3.45 -12.37 10.42
C SER A 146 -4.72 -11.59 10.15
N ARG A 147 -5.75 -12.31 9.79
CA ARG A 147 -7.08 -11.71 9.55
C ARG A 147 -7.67 -11.10 10.80
#